data_4ac421f200f43d02c5e8cf6720eb74d4
#
_entry.id   4ac421f200f43d02c5e8cf6720eb74d4
#
_cell.length_a   1.000
_cell.length_b   1.000
_cell.length_c   1.000
_cell.angle_alpha   90.00
_cell.angle_beta   90.00
_cell.angle_gamma   90.00
#
_symmetry.space_group_name_H-M   'P 1'
#
loop_
_entity.id
_entity.type
_entity.pdbx_description
1 polymer ?
#
loop_
_entity_poly.entity_id
_entity_poly.type
_entity_poly.pdbx_seq_one_letter_code
_entity_poly.pdbx_strand_id
1 'polypeptide(L)'
;MKKLLSVLFLLSFTLASVYAQNIQVKGTVVSGTDNEPLPGVNVVVKGTTNGGITDLDGNFTLSAPADATLSFTYIGFKPQEVAINGRTSLKVALIEDAEALDEVVVVGYGVQKKSVVTAAISKVNADELNLMKPSRVEDALKGKVSGVQITQSSGQPNSDSKVRIRGIGSVNGSDPLYIVDGMPVGGGINYLNPTDIASIEILKDAASAAIYGARAANGVVLVTTKAGSKGKTTVNYDFSYGWQNPWKKKAVLNAKEYMTIMNEMQINDGNAPRYSAEEIANNTIDTDWQDEVFNYDAPVQQHQLSINGGNDKMTYFLSLGYFNQEGIVGGNYGRSNYERLSVRSNSTYKVFEVENRKFLNAVTVGVNLGYTRDHSTGIETNSEYGSILGSAIAFSPLVPVYASEQEGAAILAEHPNAIVKDGKVLSLPPSGFQELT
;
A
#
# COMPACT_ATOMS: atom_id res chain seq x y z
N MET A 1 5.32 38.09 59.20
CA MET A 1 5.18 38.16 57.74
C MET A 1 5.19 36.80 57.06
N LYS A 2 6.15 35.87 57.31
CA LYS A 2 6.20 34.54 56.67
C LYS A 2 4.98 33.66 56.88
N LYS A 3 4.37 33.66 58.07
CA LYS A 3 3.15 32.90 58.38
C LYS A 3 1.89 33.46 57.67
N LEU A 4 1.81 34.76 57.46
CA LEU A 4 0.71 35.40 56.73
C LEU A 4 0.75 35.11 55.21
N LEU A 5 1.97 35.05 54.64
CA LEU A 5 2.19 34.67 53.24
C LEU A 5 1.82 33.20 52.97
N SER A 6 2.13 32.29 53.92
CA SER A 6 1.77 30.87 53.81
C SER A 6 0.25 30.65 53.86
N VAL A 7 -0.46 31.40 54.68
CA VAL A 7 -1.92 31.34 54.75
C VAL A 7 -2.56 31.91 53.48
N LEU A 8 -2.01 33.00 52.96
CA LEU A 8 -2.50 33.59 51.67
C LEU A 8 -2.25 32.65 50.49
N PHE A 9 -1.10 31.91 50.47
CA PHE A 9 -0.77 30.90 49.44
C PHE A 9 -1.67 29.65 49.55
N LEU A 10 -1.97 29.20 50.77
CA LEU A 10 -2.96 28.11 50.98
C LEU A 10 -4.37 28.51 50.58
N LEU A 11 -4.78 29.78 50.83
CA LEU A 11 -6.09 30.29 50.46
C LEU A 11 -6.24 30.47 48.94
N SER A 12 -5.12 30.79 48.22
CA SER A 12 -5.15 30.88 46.76
C SER A 12 -5.25 29.50 46.11
N PHE A 13 -4.74 28.44 46.74
CA PHE A 13 -4.80 27.06 46.23
C PHE A 13 -6.19 26.43 46.40
N THR A 14 -6.97 26.83 47.37
CA THR A 14 -8.35 26.37 47.58
C THR A 14 -9.35 27.05 46.67
N LEU A 15 -9.05 28.26 46.14
CA LEU A 15 -9.89 28.96 45.17
C LEU A 15 -9.76 28.43 43.74
N ALA A 16 -8.66 27.72 43.39
CA ALA A 16 -8.45 27.12 42.11
C ALA A 16 -9.24 25.81 41.87
N SER A 17 -9.81 25.20 42.92
CA SER A 17 -10.51 23.90 42.84
C SER A 17 -12.03 24.01 42.57
N VAL A 18 -12.58 25.20 42.35
CA VAL A 18 -14.03 25.41 42.28
C VAL A 18 -14.61 25.37 40.86
N TYR A 19 -13.80 25.21 39.83
CA TYR A 19 -14.28 25.38 38.42
C TYR A 19 -14.46 24.11 37.59
N ALA A 20 -14.61 22.95 38.16
CA ALA A 20 -14.90 21.73 37.39
C ALA A 20 -16.11 20.96 37.99
N GLN A 21 -17.26 21.64 38.14
CA GLN A 21 -18.49 20.89 38.40
C GLN A 21 -19.03 20.36 37.07
N ASN A 22 -18.99 19.04 36.87
CA ASN A 22 -19.68 18.39 35.79
C ASN A 22 -21.18 18.57 36.00
N ILE A 23 -21.84 19.06 34.95
CA ILE A 23 -23.30 19.15 34.87
C ILE A 23 -23.83 17.99 34.02
N GLN A 24 -25.04 17.56 34.32
CA GLN A 24 -25.74 16.60 33.47
C GLN A 24 -26.43 17.35 32.36
N VAL A 25 -25.98 17.15 31.14
CA VAL A 25 -26.56 17.73 29.93
C VAL A 25 -27.45 16.70 29.28
N LYS A 26 -28.70 17.04 29.06
CA LYS A 26 -29.67 16.26 28.30
C LYS A 26 -30.00 16.98 27.02
N GLY A 27 -30.37 16.26 25.98
CA GLY A 27 -30.80 16.91 24.75
C GLY A 27 -31.39 15.94 23.76
N THR A 28 -31.92 16.53 22.67
CA THR A 28 -32.47 15.77 21.56
C THR A 28 -31.77 16.19 20.28
N VAL A 29 -31.37 15.21 19.48
CA VAL A 29 -30.79 15.42 18.17
C VAL A 29 -31.81 15.07 17.12
N VAL A 30 -32.02 15.98 16.18
CA VAL A 30 -33.00 15.84 15.07
C VAL A 30 -32.34 16.13 13.74
N SER A 31 -32.94 15.65 12.67
CA SER A 31 -32.57 16.05 11.30
C SER A 31 -32.97 17.50 11.05
N GLY A 32 -32.10 18.28 10.43
CA GLY A 32 -32.36 19.67 10.06
C GLY A 32 -33.34 19.82 8.91
N THR A 33 -33.63 18.77 8.14
CA THR A 33 -34.48 18.78 6.95
C THR A 33 -35.94 18.54 7.31
N ASP A 34 -36.23 17.54 8.12
CA ASP A 34 -37.60 17.07 8.44
C ASP A 34 -37.93 17.11 9.94
N ASN A 35 -37.00 17.48 10.80
CA ASN A 35 -37.09 17.46 12.26
C ASN A 35 -37.35 16.07 12.87
N GLU A 36 -37.13 14.97 12.13
CA GLU A 36 -37.23 13.64 12.67
C GLU A 36 -36.09 13.36 13.69
N PRO A 37 -36.36 12.62 14.78
CA PRO A 37 -35.35 12.27 15.75
C PRO A 37 -34.29 11.35 15.12
N LEU A 38 -33.02 11.56 15.44
CA LEU A 38 -31.89 10.81 14.92
C LEU A 38 -31.35 9.84 15.98
N PRO A 39 -31.68 8.53 15.90
CA PRO A 39 -31.13 7.52 16.80
C PRO A 39 -29.69 7.15 16.40
N GLY A 40 -28.84 6.84 17.40
CA GLY A 40 -27.48 6.36 17.15
C GLY A 40 -26.47 7.46 16.83
N VAL A 41 -26.79 8.73 17.01
CA VAL A 41 -25.83 9.84 16.86
C VAL A 41 -24.77 9.73 17.96
N ASN A 42 -23.52 9.76 17.59
CA ASN A 42 -22.41 9.77 18.53
C ASN A 42 -22.21 11.20 19.10
N VAL A 43 -22.30 11.34 20.42
CA VAL A 43 -22.16 12.60 21.16
C VAL A 43 -20.96 12.50 22.09
N VAL A 44 -19.91 13.28 21.85
CA VAL A 44 -18.64 13.20 22.60
C VAL A 44 -18.25 14.59 23.12
N VAL A 45 -17.74 14.65 24.34
CA VAL A 45 -17.09 15.88 24.87
C VAL A 45 -15.76 16.06 24.15
N LYS A 46 -15.64 17.16 23.40
CA LYS A 46 -14.47 17.47 22.55
C LYS A 46 -13.16 17.38 23.35
N GLY A 47 -12.19 16.63 22.81
CA GLY A 47 -10.88 16.43 23.44
C GLY A 47 -10.85 15.38 24.56
N THR A 48 -11.93 14.62 24.76
CA THR A 48 -12.01 13.53 25.73
C THR A 48 -12.57 12.25 25.12
N THR A 49 -12.54 11.16 25.87
CA THR A 49 -13.20 9.89 25.53
C THR A 49 -14.61 9.79 26.15
N ASN A 50 -15.07 10.83 26.82
CA ASN A 50 -16.39 10.85 27.46
C ASN A 50 -17.47 11.14 26.43
N GLY A 51 -18.35 10.18 26.18
CA GLY A 51 -19.41 10.29 25.18
C GLY A 51 -20.49 9.23 25.33
N GLY A 52 -21.51 9.33 24.49
CA GLY A 52 -22.62 8.40 24.40
C GLY A 52 -23.27 8.44 23.03
N ILE A 53 -24.32 7.67 22.85
CA ILE A 53 -25.14 7.66 21.62
C ILE A 53 -26.58 8.06 21.95
N THR A 54 -27.28 8.64 20.97
CA THR A 54 -28.71 8.95 21.11
C THR A 54 -29.57 7.69 21.08
N ASP A 55 -30.67 7.71 21.87
CA ASP A 55 -31.69 6.63 21.88
C ASP A 55 -32.60 6.66 20.64
N LEU A 56 -33.64 5.82 20.61
CA LEU A 56 -34.58 5.71 19.49
C LEU A 56 -35.38 7.00 19.23
N ASP A 57 -35.53 7.84 20.24
CA ASP A 57 -36.23 9.14 20.18
C ASP A 57 -35.22 10.30 19.96
N GLY A 58 -33.95 9.99 19.65
CA GLY A 58 -32.89 10.97 19.44
C GLY A 58 -32.38 11.64 20.71
N ASN A 59 -32.73 11.16 21.91
CA ASN A 59 -32.31 11.78 23.16
C ASN A 59 -30.94 11.29 23.60
N PHE A 60 -30.18 12.18 24.24
CA PHE A 60 -28.91 11.83 24.89
C PHE A 60 -28.86 12.42 26.31
N THR A 61 -28.05 11.79 27.15
CA THR A 61 -27.71 12.28 28.47
C THR A 61 -26.24 12.08 28.72
N LEU A 62 -25.50 13.14 29.01
CA LEU A 62 -24.05 13.10 29.18
C LEU A 62 -23.63 14.02 30.34
N SER A 63 -22.66 13.57 31.14
CA SER A 63 -22.05 14.40 32.20
C SER A 63 -20.82 15.11 31.63
N ALA A 64 -20.80 16.43 31.64
CA ALA A 64 -19.71 17.23 31.08
C ALA A 64 -19.46 18.52 31.86
N PRO A 65 -18.24 19.09 31.80
CA PRO A 65 -17.98 20.43 32.33
C PRO A 65 -18.91 21.47 31.70
N ALA A 66 -19.34 22.46 32.50
CA ALA A 66 -20.32 23.46 32.07
C ALA A 66 -19.84 24.33 30.88
N ASP A 67 -18.53 24.45 30.68
CA ASP A 67 -17.86 25.19 29.61
C ASP A 67 -17.42 24.31 28.43
N ALA A 68 -17.70 22.99 28.46
CA ALA A 68 -17.29 22.07 27.42
C ALA A 68 -18.06 22.27 26.11
N THR A 69 -17.47 21.77 25.03
CA THR A 69 -18.10 21.67 23.70
C THR A 69 -18.42 20.22 23.40
N LEU A 70 -19.64 19.93 22.98
CA LEU A 70 -20.05 18.62 22.50
C LEU A 70 -19.87 18.54 20.99
N SER A 71 -19.31 17.44 20.51
CA SER A 71 -19.20 17.10 19.10
C SER A 71 -20.23 16.02 18.77
N PHE A 72 -21.04 16.27 17.76
CA PHE A 72 -22.09 15.39 17.26
C PHE A 72 -21.64 14.84 15.90
N THR A 73 -21.61 13.52 15.77
CA THR A 73 -21.24 12.84 14.50
C THR A 73 -22.26 11.74 14.20
N TYR A 74 -22.74 11.74 12.95
CA TYR A 74 -23.68 10.72 12.46
C TYR A 74 -23.43 10.46 10.97
N ILE A 75 -23.62 9.22 10.54
CA ILE A 75 -23.42 8.84 9.13
C ILE A 75 -24.44 9.57 8.26
N GLY A 76 -23.97 10.26 7.22
CA GLY A 76 -24.82 11.03 6.32
C GLY A 76 -25.13 12.47 6.77
N PHE A 77 -24.51 12.95 7.87
CA PHE A 77 -24.68 14.29 8.38
C PHE A 77 -23.34 14.98 8.61
N LYS A 78 -23.31 16.31 8.44
CA LYS A 78 -22.13 17.12 8.73
C LYS A 78 -21.83 17.11 10.23
N PRO A 79 -20.58 16.85 10.66
CA PRO A 79 -20.21 16.98 12.06
C PRO A 79 -20.53 18.36 12.59
N GLN A 80 -21.16 18.44 13.76
CA GLN A 80 -21.53 19.72 14.38
C GLN A 80 -20.97 19.81 15.79
N GLU A 81 -20.45 20.97 16.14
CA GLU A 81 -19.95 21.27 17.48
C GLU A 81 -20.86 22.30 18.17
N VAL A 82 -21.26 22.00 19.40
CA VAL A 82 -22.14 22.87 20.20
C VAL A 82 -21.54 23.07 21.59
N ALA A 83 -21.25 24.33 21.94
CA ALA A 83 -20.78 24.67 23.26
C ALA A 83 -21.94 24.56 24.29
N ILE A 84 -21.70 23.93 25.42
CA ILE A 84 -22.68 23.72 26.51
C ILE A 84 -23.06 25.08 27.12
N ASN A 85 -22.09 25.91 27.46
CA ASN A 85 -22.27 27.22 28.07
C ASN A 85 -23.23 27.20 29.29
N GLY A 86 -23.07 26.22 30.16
CA GLY A 86 -23.88 26.03 31.36
C GLY A 86 -25.33 25.54 31.12
N ARG A 87 -25.71 25.23 29.89
CA ARG A 87 -27.06 24.74 29.56
C ARG A 87 -27.20 23.27 29.93
N THR A 88 -28.28 22.94 30.60
CA THR A 88 -28.59 21.53 30.97
C THR A 88 -29.51 20.83 29.96
N SER A 89 -30.05 21.58 28.99
CA SER A 89 -30.88 21.04 27.92
C SER A 89 -30.44 21.60 26.56
N LEU A 90 -30.25 20.77 25.57
CA LEU A 90 -29.84 21.11 24.22
C LEU A 90 -30.75 20.45 23.18
N LYS A 91 -31.16 21.21 22.18
CA LYS A 91 -31.75 20.69 20.95
C LYS A 91 -30.79 20.96 19.81
N VAL A 92 -30.35 19.91 19.12
CA VAL A 92 -29.37 20.00 18.06
C VAL A 92 -29.99 19.47 16.76
N ALA A 93 -29.99 20.29 15.73
CA ALA A 93 -30.43 19.89 14.40
C ALA A 93 -29.21 19.68 13.53
N LEU A 94 -28.96 18.42 13.12
CA LEU A 94 -27.86 18.08 12.23
C LEU A 94 -28.26 18.35 10.79
N ILE A 95 -27.34 18.90 10.03
CA ILE A 95 -27.54 19.18 8.59
C ILE A 95 -27.06 17.95 7.84
N GLU A 96 -27.90 17.42 6.94
CA GLU A 96 -27.53 16.31 6.05
C GLU A 96 -26.30 16.70 5.23
N ASP A 97 -25.35 15.79 5.17
CA ASP A 97 -24.21 15.91 4.30
C ASP A 97 -24.54 15.26 2.95
N ALA A 98 -25.19 16.04 2.10
CA ALA A 98 -25.54 15.58 0.75
C ALA A 98 -24.31 15.13 -0.07
N GLU A 99 -23.10 15.60 0.30
CA GLU A 99 -21.86 15.16 -0.34
C GLU A 99 -21.39 13.80 0.17
N ALA A 100 -21.73 13.41 1.41
CA ALA A 100 -21.33 12.12 1.99
C ALA A 100 -22.19 10.93 1.49
N LEU A 101 -23.39 11.19 0.96
CA LEU A 101 -24.31 10.14 0.44
C LEU A 101 -24.14 9.88 -1.05
N ASP A 102 -23.49 10.77 -1.78
CA ASP A 102 -23.28 10.62 -3.22
C ASP A 102 -21.89 10.07 -3.52
N GLU A 103 -21.66 8.77 -3.21
CA GLU A 103 -20.51 8.08 -3.76
C GLU A 103 -20.64 8.06 -5.29
N VAL A 104 -19.83 8.88 -5.93
CA VAL A 104 -19.75 8.95 -7.39
C VAL A 104 -18.76 7.90 -7.90
N VAL A 105 -19.12 7.25 -8.98
CA VAL A 105 -18.25 6.33 -9.72
C VAL A 105 -17.98 6.91 -11.10
N VAL A 106 -16.77 6.75 -11.57
CA VAL A 106 -16.40 7.11 -12.93
C VAL A 106 -16.98 6.06 -13.85
N VAL A 107 -17.81 6.48 -14.79
CA VAL A 107 -18.41 5.61 -15.80
C VAL A 107 -18.06 6.19 -17.17
N GLY A 108 -17.13 5.54 -17.83
CA GLY A 108 -16.69 5.98 -19.12
C GLY A 108 -15.99 7.35 -19.12
N TYR A 109 -16.53 8.29 -19.85
CA TYR A 109 -16.02 9.67 -19.93
C TYR A 109 -16.78 10.63 -18.99
N GLY A 110 -17.55 10.10 -18.05
CA GLY A 110 -18.36 10.89 -17.11
C GLY A 110 -18.36 10.32 -15.70
N VAL A 111 -18.92 11.09 -14.79
CA VAL A 111 -19.11 10.73 -13.38
C VAL A 111 -20.59 10.55 -13.13
N GLN A 112 -21.00 9.41 -12.58
CA GLN A 112 -22.39 9.13 -12.20
C GLN A 112 -22.47 8.76 -10.72
N LYS A 113 -23.63 9.04 -10.11
CA LYS A 113 -23.90 8.61 -8.74
C LYS A 113 -23.96 7.08 -8.69
N LYS A 114 -23.29 6.46 -7.72
CA LYS A 114 -23.27 5.00 -7.54
C LYS A 114 -24.68 4.42 -7.42
N SER A 115 -25.59 5.15 -6.80
CA SER A 115 -27.00 4.77 -6.65
C SER A 115 -27.76 4.64 -7.98
N VAL A 116 -27.28 5.28 -9.04
CA VAL A 116 -27.89 5.25 -10.38
C VAL A 116 -27.25 4.21 -11.29
N VAL A 117 -26.08 3.68 -10.90
CA VAL A 117 -25.31 2.72 -11.71
C VAL A 117 -25.79 1.31 -11.39
N THR A 118 -26.52 0.70 -12.34
CA THR A 118 -27.00 -0.70 -12.27
C THR A 118 -25.94 -1.73 -12.64
N ALA A 119 -24.77 -1.28 -13.08
CA ALA A 119 -23.66 -2.12 -13.54
C ALA A 119 -22.84 -2.70 -12.37
N ALA A 120 -22.21 -3.85 -12.57
CA ALA A 120 -21.35 -4.50 -11.58
C ALA A 120 -19.98 -3.80 -11.50
N ILE A 121 -19.94 -2.63 -10.84
CA ILE A 121 -18.73 -1.85 -10.61
C ILE A 121 -18.22 -2.11 -9.18
N SER A 122 -16.95 -2.41 -9.05
CA SER A 122 -16.27 -2.48 -7.75
C SER A 122 -15.29 -1.32 -7.64
N LYS A 123 -15.36 -0.58 -6.54
CA LYS A 123 -14.49 0.56 -6.25
C LYS A 123 -13.59 0.23 -5.06
N VAL A 124 -12.32 0.59 -5.17
CA VAL A 124 -11.33 0.55 -4.10
C VAL A 124 -10.78 1.97 -3.92
N ASN A 125 -10.86 2.48 -2.72
CA ASN A 125 -10.45 3.86 -2.40
C ASN A 125 -8.97 3.92 -1.99
N ALA A 126 -8.41 5.15 -2.00
CA ALA A 126 -7.01 5.42 -1.66
C ALA A 126 -6.59 4.84 -0.30
N ASP A 127 -7.43 4.96 0.72
CA ASP A 127 -7.12 4.47 2.06
C ASP A 127 -6.93 2.95 2.08
N GLU A 128 -7.80 2.22 1.39
CA GLU A 128 -7.67 0.77 1.26
C GLU A 128 -6.44 0.35 0.47
N LEU A 129 -6.06 1.10 -0.56
CA LEU A 129 -4.86 0.84 -1.37
C LEU A 129 -3.58 1.03 -0.56
N ASN A 130 -3.55 2.05 0.31
CA ASN A 130 -2.36 2.45 1.05
C ASN A 130 -2.10 1.62 2.33
N LEU A 131 -3.07 0.82 2.80
CA LEU A 131 -2.92 0.03 4.03
C LEU A 131 -1.72 -0.93 3.98
N MET A 132 -1.43 -1.52 2.83
CA MET A 132 -0.39 -2.56 2.68
C MET A 132 0.93 -2.01 2.11
N LYS A 133 1.00 -0.71 1.76
CA LYS A 133 2.19 -0.08 1.14
C LYS A 133 2.79 -0.90 -0.02
N PRO A 134 1.99 -1.35 -0.99
CA PRO A 134 2.45 -2.22 -2.05
C PRO A 134 3.41 -1.48 -3.00
N SER A 135 4.34 -2.21 -3.60
CA SER A 135 5.24 -1.66 -4.62
C SER A 135 4.50 -1.33 -5.93
N ARG A 136 3.44 -2.08 -6.23
CA ARG A 136 2.64 -1.97 -7.45
C ARG A 136 1.17 -1.76 -7.14
N VAL A 137 0.50 -1.05 -8.03
CA VAL A 137 -0.94 -0.77 -7.92
C VAL A 137 -1.77 -2.04 -8.01
N GLU A 138 -1.40 -2.96 -8.90
CA GLU A 138 -2.09 -4.23 -9.09
C GLU A 138 -2.08 -5.07 -7.81
N ASP A 139 -0.98 -5.09 -7.08
CA ASP A 139 -0.86 -5.85 -5.83
C ASP A 139 -1.75 -5.30 -4.72
N ALA A 140 -2.00 -3.99 -4.74
CA ALA A 140 -2.93 -3.35 -3.81
C ALA A 140 -4.38 -3.83 -3.97
N LEU A 141 -4.75 -4.33 -5.15
CA LEU A 141 -6.10 -4.84 -5.46
C LEU A 141 -6.28 -6.30 -5.06
N LYS A 142 -5.19 -7.02 -4.75
CA LYS A 142 -5.21 -8.46 -4.47
C LYS A 142 -6.12 -8.78 -3.28
N GLY A 143 -7.13 -9.64 -3.50
CA GLY A 143 -8.10 -10.04 -2.47
C GLY A 143 -9.17 -8.99 -2.11
N LYS A 144 -9.13 -7.78 -2.68
CA LYS A 144 -10.09 -6.70 -2.35
C LYS A 144 -11.32 -6.68 -3.26
N VAL A 145 -11.20 -7.24 -4.44
CA VAL A 145 -12.26 -7.18 -5.46
C VAL A 145 -12.70 -8.59 -5.86
N SER A 146 -13.99 -8.91 -5.66
CA SER A 146 -14.54 -10.19 -6.07
C SER A 146 -14.53 -10.34 -7.59
N GLY A 147 -14.18 -11.54 -8.09
CA GLY A 147 -14.11 -11.84 -9.52
C GLY A 147 -12.87 -11.25 -10.22
N VAL A 148 -11.92 -10.74 -9.46
CA VAL A 148 -10.60 -10.30 -9.96
C VAL A 148 -9.53 -11.19 -9.37
N GLN A 149 -8.78 -11.84 -10.24
CA GLN A 149 -7.64 -12.66 -9.88
C GLN A 149 -6.35 -11.94 -10.26
N ILE A 150 -5.42 -11.86 -9.31
CA ILE A 150 -4.12 -11.25 -9.52
C ILE A 150 -3.05 -12.29 -9.15
N THR A 151 -2.22 -12.63 -10.13
CA THR A 151 -1.12 -13.58 -9.95
C THR A 151 0.19 -12.91 -10.33
N GLN A 152 1.16 -13.00 -9.44
CA GLN A 152 2.52 -12.55 -9.70
C GLN A 152 3.30 -13.63 -10.42
N SER A 153 4.16 -13.25 -11.36
CA SER A 153 5.01 -14.18 -12.09
C SER A 153 6.14 -14.75 -11.23
N SER A 154 6.62 -13.96 -10.27
CA SER A 154 7.64 -14.37 -9.30
C SER A 154 7.51 -13.57 -8.01
N GLY A 155 8.33 -13.89 -7.00
CA GLY A 155 8.45 -13.13 -5.76
C GLY A 155 9.48 -11.99 -5.80
N GLN A 156 10.05 -11.70 -6.96
CA GLN A 156 11.04 -10.62 -7.11
C GLN A 156 10.39 -9.23 -6.97
N PRO A 157 11.16 -8.23 -6.51
CA PRO A 157 10.74 -6.83 -6.58
C PRO A 157 10.28 -6.47 -8.00
N ASN A 158 9.16 -5.75 -8.10
CA ASN A 158 8.56 -5.35 -9.38
C ASN A 158 8.25 -6.48 -10.38
N SER A 159 8.11 -7.72 -9.92
CA SER A 159 7.69 -8.81 -10.81
C SER A 159 6.31 -8.54 -11.43
N ASP A 160 6.12 -8.99 -12.68
CA ASP A 160 4.88 -8.76 -13.38
C ASP A 160 3.68 -9.41 -12.70
N SER A 161 2.63 -8.62 -12.53
CA SER A 161 1.34 -9.07 -12.00
C SER A 161 0.32 -9.19 -13.12
N LYS A 162 -0.21 -10.39 -13.33
CA LYS A 162 -1.28 -10.65 -14.30
C LYS A 162 -2.63 -10.45 -13.63
N VAL A 163 -3.39 -9.47 -14.11
CA VAL A 163 -4.75 -9.18 -13.65
C VAL A 163 -5.75 -9.85 -14.59
N ARG A 164 -6.66 -10.63 -14.05
CA ARG A 164 -7.74 -11.28 -14.79
C ARG A 164 -9.07 -10.98 -14.16
N ILE A 165 -10.03 -10.56 -14.98
CA ILE A 165 -11.39 -10.23 -14.56
C ILE A 165 -12.31 -11.31 -15.08
N ARG A 166 -13.00 -12.05 -14.16
CA ARG A 166 -13.89 -13.16 -14.46
C ARG A 166 -13.26 -14.31 -15.25
N GLY A 167 -11.94 -14.48 -15.13
CA GLY A 167 -11.21 -15.60 -15.73
C GLY A 167 -10.57 -15.27 -17.08
N ILE A 168 -10.29 -16.31 -17.86
CA ILE A 168 -9.61 -16.21 -19.15
C ILE A 168 -10.66 -16.30 -20.25
N GLY A 169 -10.89 -15.20 -20.95
CA GLY A 169 -11.88 -15.13 -22.04
C GLY A 169 -11.30 -15.38 -23.44
N SER A 170 -9.98 -15.34 -23.59
CA SER A 170 -9.33 -15.47 -24.91
C SER A 170 -7.95 -16.11 -24.79
N VAL A 171 -7.57 -16.89 -25.78
CA VAL A 171 -6.22 -17.46 -25.91
C VAL A 171 -5.20 -16.41 -26.39
N ASN A 172 -5.66 -15.32 -27.00
CA ASN A 172 -4.80 -14.25 -27.54
C ASN A 172 -4.52 -13.12 -26.54
N GLY A 173 -4.84 -13.31 -25.27
CA GLY A 173 -4.64 -12.34 -24.20
C GLY A 173 -5.91 -12.16 -23.36
N SER A 174 -5.75 -12.03 -22.06
CA SER A 174 -6.84 -11.87 -21.09
C SER A 174 -6.63 -10.67 -20.17
N ASP A 175 -5.70 -9.78 -20.53
CA ASP A 175 -5.42 -8.58 -19.74
C ASP A 175 -6.55 -7.56 -19.90
N PRO A 176 -6.96 -6.89 -18.82
CA PRO A 176 -7.97 -5.85 -18.87
C PRO A 176 -7.43 -4.60 -19.58
N LEU A 177 -8.37 -3.76 -20.04
CA LEU A 177 -8.02 -2.42 -20.52
C LEU A 177 -7.82 -1.50 -19.33
N TYR A 178 -6.67 -0.84 -19.25
CA TYR A 178 -6.39 0.18 -18.24
C TYR A 178 -6.71 1.57 -18.78
N ILE A 179 -7.45 2.34 -17.99
CA ILE A 179 -7.78 3.75 -18.25
C ILE A 179 -7.27 4.57 -17.06
N VAL A 180 -6.35 5.48 -17.30
CA VAL A 180 -5.80 6.35 -16.26
C VAL A 180 -6.24 7.80 -16.55
N ASP A 181 -6.97 8.40 -15.61
CA ASP A 181 -7.53 9.75 -15.74
C ASP A 181 -8.27 9.96 -17.07
N GLY A 182 -9.04 8.97 -17.52
CA GLY A 182 -9.80 8.99 -18.76
C GLY A 182 -9.04 8.61 -20.03
N MET A 183 -7.73 8.35 -19.94
CA MET A 183 -6.90 7.99 -21.09
C MET A 183 -6.54 6.49 -21.08
N PRO A 184 -6.77 5.77 -22.21
CA PRO A 184 -6.36 4.37 -22.29
C PRO A 184 -4.83 4.26 -22.36
N VAL A 185 -4.27 3.41 -21.50
CA VAL A 185 -2.84 3.13 -21.45
C VAL A 185 -2.55 1.70 -21.89
N GLY A 186 -1.42 1.49 -22.54
CA GLY A 186 -0.92 0.18 -22.92
C GLY A 186 0.14 -0.30 -21.92
N GLY A 187 0.28 -1.63 -21.78
CA GLY A 187 1.38 -2.22 -21.02
C GLY A 187 1.21 -2.25 -19.49
N GLY A 188 0.01 -1.94 -18.98
CA GLY A 188 -0.25 -1.97 -17.52
C GLY A 188 -0.03 -0.63 -16.82
N ILE A 189 -0.11 -0.64 -15.50
CA ILE A 189 -0.08 0.56 -14.63
C ILE A 189 1.04 0.53 -13.60
N ASN A 190 2.05 -0.30 -13.79
CA ASN A 190 3.19 -0.47 -12.89
C ASN A 190 4.03 0.81 -12.68
N TYR A 191 3.97 1.75 -13.66
CA TYR A 191 4.63 3.05 -13.55
C TYR A 191 3.96 3.99 -12.56
N LEU A 192 2.70 3.72 -12.18
CA LEU A 192 1.99 4.57 -11.22
C LEU A 192 2.47 4.31 -9.79
N ASN A 193 2.60 5.38 -9.04
CA ASN A 193 2.80 5.28 -7.60
C ASN A 193 1.44 5.02 -6.92
N PRO A 194 1.27 3.94 -6.16
CA PRO A 194 0.00 3.65 -5.46
C PRO A 194 -0.50 4.80 -4.58
N THR A 195 0.41 5.57 -3.98
CA THR A 195 0.07 6.70 -3.11
C THR A 195 -0.53 7.90 -3.85
N ASP A 196 -0.33 7.99 -5.18
CA ASP A 196 -0.91 9.05 -6.01
C ASP A 196 -2.31 8.72 -6.52
N ILE A 197 -2.85 7.54 -6.18
CA ILE A 197 -4.16 7.09 -6.63
C ILE A 197 -5.23 7.55 -5.65
N ALA A 198 -6.33 8.08 -6.17
CA ALA A 198 -7.52 8.44 -5.41
C ALA A 198 -8.51 7.27 -5.34
N SER A 199 -8.73 6.59 -6.47
CA SER A 199 -9.62 5.43 -6.53
C SER A 199 -9.29 4.54 -7.74
N ILE A 200 -9.71 3.28 -7.64
CA ILE A 200 -9.72 2.34 -8.75
C ILE A 200 -11.11 1.74 -8.85
N GLU A 201 -11.73 1.88 -10.02
CA GLU A 201 -13.00 1.25 -10.36
C GLU A 201 -12.77 0.13 -11.37
N ILE A 202 -13.40 -1.02 -11.14
CA ILE A 202 -13.30 -2.18 -12.02
C ILE A 202 -14.65 -2.48 -12.66
N LEU A 203 -14.72 -2.31 -13.98
CA LEU A 203 -15.88 -2.63 -14.80
C LEU A 203 -15.78 -4.09 -15.24
N LYS A 204 -16.66 -4.93 -14.66
CA LYS A 204 -16.58 -6.38 -14.83
C LYS A 204 -17.55 -6.94 -15.89
N ASP A 205 -18.51 -6.15 -16.33
CA ASP A 205 -19.52 -6.57 -17.31
C ASP A 205 -19.44 -5.76 -18.61
N ALA A 206 -19.97 -6.35 -19.67
CA ALA A 206 -19.95 -5.75 -20.99
C ALA A 206 -20.78 -4.45 -21.09
N ALA A 207 -21.85 -4.32 -20.28
CA ALA A 207 -22.68 -3.12 -20.29
C ALA A 207 -21.95 -1.90 -19.77
N SER A 208 -21.21 -2.04 -18.66
CA SER A 208 -20.39 -0.96 -18.11
C SER A 208 -19.16 -0.64 -18.96
N ALA A 209 -18.63 -1.64 -19.65
CA ALA A 209 -17.42 -1.53 -20.47
C ALA A 209 -17.69 -1.13 -21.93
N ALA A 210 -18.96 -1.11 -22.38
CA ALA A 210 -19.36 -0.96 -23.78
C ALA A 210 -18.79 0.30 -24.47
N ILE A 211 -18.67 1.41 -23.75
CA ILE A 211 -18.15 2.67 -24.31
C ILE A 211 -16.67 2.59 -24.75
N TYR A 212 -15.93 1.61 -24.23
CA TYR A 212 -14.52 1.38 -24.58
C TYR A 212 -14.36 0.38 -25.75
N GLY A 213 -15.49 -0.11 -26.29
CA GLY A 213 -15.54 -1.00 -27.45
C GLY A 213 -14.90 -2.38 -27.21
N ALA A 214 -14.47 -3.03 -28.29
CA ALA A 214 -13.93 -4.39 -28.25
C ALA A 214 -12.68 -4.56 -27.36
N ARG A 215 -11.91 -3.52 -27.15
CA ARG A 215 -10.73 -3.55 -26.27
C ARG A 215 -11.08 -3.83 -24.79
N ALA A 216 -12.33 -3.61 -24.43
CA ALA A 216 -12.82 -3.81 -23.07
C ALA A 216 -13.43 -5.22 -22.84
N ALA A 217 -13.29 -6.15 -23.78
CA ALA A 217 -13.85 -7.49 -23.71
C ALA A 217 -13.41 -8.28 -22.45
N ASN A 218 -12.20 -8.04 -21.96
CA ASN A 218 -11.63 -8.65 -20.76
C ASN A 218 -11.88 -7.83 -19.48
N GLY A 219 -12.76 -6.81 -19.54
CA GLY A 219 -13.02 -5.85 -18.46
C GLY A 219 -12.13 -4.61 -18.54
N VAL A 220 -12.45 -3.63 -17.70
CA VAL A 220 -11.74 -2.33 -17.65
C VAL A 220 -11.36 -2.00 -16.21
N VAL A 221 -10.15 -1.52 -16.03
CA VAL A 221 -9.64 -0.97 -14.78
C VAL A 221 -9.50 0.54 -14.96
N LEU A 222 -10.38 1.29 -14.30
CA LEU A 222 -10.33 2.76 -14.29
C LEU A 222 -9.50 3.20 -13.10
N VAL A 223 -8.47 3.95 -13.33
CA VAL A 223 -7.61 4.53 -12.29
C VAL A 223 -7.79 6.03 -12.29
N THR A 224 -8.25 6.56 -11.17
CA THR A 224 -8.34 7.99 -10.93
C THR A 224 -7.21 8.40 -10.00
N THR A 225 -6.41 9.35 -10.42
CA THR A 225 -5.31 9.85 -9.61
C THR A 225 -5.75 11.03 -8.75
N LYS A 226 -4.98 11.33 -7.70
CA LYS A 226 -5.24 12.47 -6.83
C LYS A 226 -5.16 13.78 -7.62
N ALA A 227 -6.14 14.64 -7.38
CA ALA A 227 -6.24 15.96 -7.99
C ALA A 227 -6.22 17.05 -6.91
N GLY A 228 -5.94 18.27 -7.32
CA GLY A 228 -6.01 19.44 -6.43
C GLY A 228 -7.42 19.68 -5.91
N SER A 229 -7.53 20.07 -4.65
CA SER A 229 -8.79 20.45 -4.01
C SER A 229 -8.77 21.91 -3.57
N LYS A 230 -9.97 22.52 -3.50
CA LYS A 230 -10.10 23.86 -2.93
C LYS A 230 -9.80 23.81 -1.43
N GLY A 231 -9.10 24.80 -0.93
CA GLY A 231 -8.80 24.94 0.48
C GLY A 231 -7.39 25.46 0.74
N LYS A 232 -7.02 25.50 2.01
CA LYS A 232 -5.66 25.87 2.42
C LYS A 232 -4.67 24.84 1.89
N THR A 233 -3.51 25.32 1.47
CA THR A 233 -2.41 24.44 1.06
C THR A 233 -2.02 23.52 2.21
N THR A 234 -2.03 22.22 1.94
CA THR A 234 -1.55 21.17 2.84
C THR A 234 -0.31 20.52 2.25
N VAL A 235 0.66 20.28 3.10
CA VAL A 235 1.89 19.55 2.76
C VAL A 235 1.90 18.28 3.59
N ASN A 236 1.95 17.13 2.93
CA ASN A 236 2.00 15.83 3.59
C ASN A 236 3.30 15.13 3.23
N TYR A 237 3.95 14.55 4.23
CA TYR A 237 5.10 13.70 4.03
C TYR A 237 4.84 12.35 4.72
N ASP A 238 4.83 11.30 3.89
CA ASP A 238 4.68 9.92 4.34
C ASP A 238 6.02 9.19 4.18
N PHE A 239 6.45 8.55 5.25
CA PHE A 239 7.64 7.72 5.27
C PHE A 239 7.29 6.33 5.77
N SER A 240 7.83 5.32 5.11
CA SER A 240 7.79 3.95 5.63
C SER A 240 9.13 3.26 5.39
N TYR A 241 9.55 2.49 6.38
CA TYR A 241 10.72 1.63 6.32
C TYR A 241 10.36 0.27 6.92
N GLY A 242 10.77 -0.79 6.27
CA GLY A 242 10.48 -2.14 6.69
C GLY A 242 11.54 -3.13 6.23
N TRP A 243 11.42 -4.35 6.72
CA TRP A 243 12.29 -5.46 6.38
C TRP A 243 11.47 -6.62 5.87
N GLN A 244 12.00 -7.31 4.87
CA GLN A 244 11.41 -8.51 4.31
C GLN A 244 12.31 -9.70 4.59
N ASN A 245 11.69 -10.82 4.93
CA ASN A 245 12.37 -12.07 5.19
C ASN A 245 11.74 -13.21 4.39
N PRO A 246 12.50 -14.24 3.99
CA PRO A 246 11.93 -15.44 3.42
C PRO A 246 10.99 -16.09 4.44
N TRP A 247 9.78 -16.41 4.02
CA TRP A 247 8.76 -16.95 4.91
C TRP A 247 9.10 -18.37 5.40
N LYS A 248 9.77 -19.18 4.54
CA LYS A 248 10.11 -20.57 4.85
C LYS A 248 11.25 -21.05 3.97
N LYS A 249 12.20 -21.76 4.57
CA LYS A 249 13.20 -22.58 3.88
C LYS A 249 12.67 -24.01 3.67
N LYS A 250 13.18 -24.67 2.65
CA LYS A 250 13.04 -26.12 2.51
C LYS A 250 14.05 -26.82 3.40
N ALA A 251 13.64 -27.90 4.05
CA ALA A 251 14.59 -28.77 4.71
C ALA A 251 15.46 -29.47 3.66
N VAL A 252 16.77 -29.37 3.82
CA VAL A 252 17.79 -30.04 3.00
C VAL A 252 18.65 -30.91 3.90
N LEU A 253 19.37 -31.84 3.31
CA LEU A 253 20.33 -32.69 4.03
C LEU A 253 21.56 -31.87 4.45
N ASN A 254 22.03 -32.05 5.67
CA ASN A 254 23.35 -31.56 6.06
C ASN A 254 24.46 -32.40 5.41
N ALA A 255 25.71 -31.94 5.52
CA ALA A 255 26.83 -32.60 4.85
C ALA A 255 26.99 -34.08 5.23
N LYS A 256 26.80 -34.46 6.52
CA LYS A 256 26.91 -35.83 6.98
C LYS A 256 25.79 -36.73 6.47
N GLU A 257 24.58 -36.22 6.50
CA GLU A 257 23.39 -36.87 5.94
C GLU A 257 23.55 -37.07 4.43
N TYR A 258 24.01 -36.03 3.73
CA TYR A 258 24.29 -36.10 2.30
C TYR A 258 25.31 -37.17 1.95
N MET A 259 26.48 -37.20 2.64
CA MET A 259 27.52 -38.18 2.42
C MET A 259 27.01 -39.61 2.69
N THR A 260 26.18 -39.77 3.73
CA THR A 260 25.58 -41.07 4.08
C THR A 260 24.64 -41.58 2.98
N ILE A 261 23.73 -40.71 2.51
CA ILE A 261 22.77 -41.05 1.43
C ILE A 261 23.50 -41.34 0.12
N MET A 262 24.55 -40.59 -0.20
CA MET A 262 25.38 -40.83 -1.38
C MET A 262 26.10 -42.19 -1.30
N ASN A 263 26.54 -42.59 -0.10
CA ASN A 263 27.12 -43.92 0.10
C ASN A 263 26.08 -45.04 -0.07
N GLU A 264 24.88 -44.87 0.50
CA GLU A 264 23.79 -45.85 0.30
C GLU A 264 23.42 -46.00 -1.18
N MET A 265 23.37 -44.86 -1.92
CA MET A 265 23.13 -44.91 -3.36
C MET A 265 24.20 -45.74 -4.09
N GLN A 266 25.49 -45.51 -3.80
CA GLN A 266 26.59 -46.29 -4.41
C GLN A 266 26.51 -47.78 -4.07
N ILE A 267 26.23 -48.13 -2.81
CA ILE A 267 26.08 -49.50 -2.36
C ILE A 267 24.91 -50.20 -3.08
N ASN A 268 23.77 -49.51 -3.23
CA ASN A 268 22.60 -50.04 -3.93
C ASN A 268 22.88 -50.28 -5.43
N ASP A 269 23.77 -49.48 -6.03
CA ASP A 269 24.23 -49.63 -7.40
C ASP A 269 25.33 -50.71 -7.54
N GLY A 270 25.72 -51.38 -6.44
CA GLY A 270 26.75 -52.40 -6.40
C GLY A 270 28.19 -51.87 -6.38
N ASN A 271 28.36 -50.57 -6.10
CA ASN A 271 29.66 -49.91 -6.03
C ASN A 271 30.18 -49.82 -4.58
N ALA A 272 31.46 -49.48 -4.43
CA ALA A 272 32.03 -49.15 -3.13
C ALA A 272 31.48 -47.81 -2.63
N PRO A 273 31.40 -47.60 -1.29
CA PRO A 273 31.05 -46.30 -0.73
C PRO A 273 31.93 -45.19 -1.28
N ARG A 274 31.34 -44.06 -1.60
CA ARG A 274 32.04 -42.88 -2.12
C ARG A 274 32.88 -42.18 -1.05
N TYR A 275 32.40 -42.17 0.19
CA TYR A 275 33.02 -41.49 1.32
C TYR A 275 33.33 -42.51 2.41
N SER A 276 34.55 -42.48 2.95
CA SER A 276 34.93 -43.28 4.10
C SER A 276 34.30 -42.79 5.40
N ALA A 277 34.25 -43.61 6.42
CA ALA A 277 33.77 -43.24 7.74
C ALA A 277 34.62 -42.11 8.37
N GLU A 278 35.91 -42.06 8.06
CA GLU A 278 36.82 -41.02 8.52
C GLU A 278 36.54 -39.69 7.84
N GLU A 279 36.30 -39.64 6.55
CA GLU A 279 35.91 -38.45 5.81
C GLU A 279 34.59 -37.88 6.31
N ILE A 280 33.57 -38.72 6.56
CA ILE A 280 32.28 -38.29 7.14
C ILE A 280 32.48 -37.72 8.54
N ALA A 281 33.32 -38.32 9.36
CA ALA A 281 33.54 -37.88 10.74
C ALA A 281 34.30 -36.56 10.81
N ASN A 282 35.31 -36.38 9.93
CA ASN A 282 36.20 -35.23 9.93
C ASN A 282 35.74 -34.08 9.04
N ASN A 283 34.62 -34.24 8.32
CA ASN A 283 34.12 -33.18 7.45
C ASN A 283 33.71 -31.92 8.27
N THR A 284 34.24 -30.79 7.87
CA THR A 284 33.99 -29.47 8.49
C THR A 284 33.17 -28.51 7.62
N ILE A 285 32.91 -28.90 6.37
CA ILE A 285 32.13 -28.09 5.42
C ILE A 285 30.68 -28.56 5.48
N ASP A 286 29.78 -27.66 5.76
CA ASP A 286 28.33 -27.91 5.80
C ASP A 286 27.59 -26.62 5.37
N THR A 287 27.49 -26.43 4.06
CA THR A 287 26.92 -25.21 3.48
C THR A 287 25.44 -25.39 3.21
N ASP A 288 24.58 -24.60 3.86
CA ASP A 288 23.20 -24.41 3.44
C ASP A 288 23.12 -23.29 2.39
N TRP A 289 23.10 -23.68 1.14
CA TRP A 289 23.06 -22.75 0.02
C TRP A 289 21.82 -21.87 -0.03
N GLN A 290 20.74 -22.25 0.65
CA GLN A 290 19.57 -21.37 0.77
C GLN A 290 19.89 -20.15 1.61
N ASP A 291 20.70 -20.29 2.69
CA ASP A 291 21.10 -19.16 3.52
C ASP A 291 22.03 -18.20 2.76
N GLU A 292 22.82 -18.72 1.82
CA GLU A 292 23.70 -17.89 1.01
C GLU A 292 22.93 -17.05 -0.04
N VAL A 293 21.85 -17.58 -0.59
CA VAL A 293 21.06 -16.86 -1.60
C VAL A 293 19.96 -15.99 -1.00
N PHE A 294 19.53 -16.26 0.24
CA PHE A 294 18.55 -15.44 0.90
C PHE A 294 19.15 -14.16 1.48
N ASN A 295 18.50 -13.06 1.22
CA ASN A 295 18.76 -11.77 1.84
C ASN A 295 17.81 -11.60 3.02
N TYR A 296 18.30 -11.88 4.22
CA TYR A 296 17.54 -11.67 5.44
C TYR A 296 17.50 -10.18 5.78
N ASP A 297 16.37 -9.75 6.33
CA ASP A 297 16.10 -8.35 6.65
C ASP A 297 16.26 -7.41 5.44
N ALA A 298 15.88 -7.90 4.23
CA ALA A 298 15.94 -7.13 3.01
C ALA A 298 15.14 -5.81 3.15
N PRO A 299 15.80 -4.64 3.00
CA PRO A 299 15.15 -3.37 3.30
C PRO A 299 14.14 -2.98 2.22
N VAL A 300 13.05 -2.36 2.67
CA VAL A 300 12.07 -1.67 1.85
C VAL A 300 11.84 -0.29 2.40
N GLN A 301 11.99 0.74 1.58
CA GLN A 301 11.76 2.12 1.99
C GLN A 301 10.90 2.87 0.99
N GLN A 302 10.06 3.75 1.52
CA GLN A 302 9.19 4.61 0.75
C GLN A 302 9.17 6.01 1.35
N HIS A 303 9.33 7.01 0.49
CA HIS A 303 9.19 8.42 0.81
C HIS A 303 8.18 9.04 -0.14
N GLN A 304 7.21 9.77 0.38
CA GLN A 304 6.19 10.45 -0.41
C GLN A 304 5.97 11.85 0.15
N LEU A 305 6.30 12.84 -0.65
CA LEU A 305 5.97 14.24 -0.38
C LEU A 305 4.82 14.65 -1.29
N SER A 306 3.78 15.24 -0.75
CA SER A 306 2.68 15.78 -1.54
C SER A 306 2.22 17.14 -1.05
N ILE A 307 1.82 17.98 -1.99
CA ILE A 307 1.30 19.33 -1.76
C ILE A 307 -0.06 19.41 -2.46
N ASN A 308 -1.09 19.72 -1.71
CA ASN A 308 -2.45 19.87 -2.22
C ASN A 308 -3.04 21.20 -1.75
N GLY A 309 -3.76 21.88 -2.64
CA GLY A 309 -4.41 23.13 -2.28
C GLY A 309 -5.08 23.79 -3.48
N GLY A 310 -5.67 24.95 -3.20
CA GLY A 310 -6.27 25.75 -4.27
C GLY A 310 -7.33 26.71 -3.78
N ASN A 311 -7.87 27.43 -4.73
CA ASN A 311 -8.97 28.37 -4.54
C ASN A 311 -10.01 28.18 -5.66
N ASP A 312 -10.98 29.09 -5.78
CA ASP A 312 -12.03 28.99 -6.81
C ASP A 312 -11.51 29.08 -8.24
N LYS A 313 -10.32 29.64 -8.45
CA LYS A 313 -9.72 29.82 -9.78
C LYS A 313 -8.70 28.74 -10.13
N MET A 314 -8.01 28.20 -9.13
CA MET A 314 -6.93 27.25 -9.36
C MET A 314 -6.93 26.17 -8.27
N THR A 315 -6.81 24.92 -8.67
CA THR A 315 -6.50 23.81 -7.76
C THR A 315 -5.25 23.10 -8.26
N TYR A 316 -4.45 22.56 -7.33
CA TYR A 316 -3.20 21.88 -7.67
C TYR A 316 -2.93 20.74 -6.70
N PHE A 317 -2.38 19.68 -7.26
CA PHE A 317 -1.78 18.57 -6.55
C PHE A 317 -0.39 18.32 -7.14
N LEU A 318 0.62 18.29 -6.29
CA LEU A 318 2.00 17.99 -6.64
C LEU A 318 2.47 16.85 -5.76
N SER A 319 3.17 15.87 -6.33
CA SER A 319 3.78 14.79 -5.55
C SER A 319 5.16 14.43 -6.04
N LEU A 320 5.99 14.00 -5.09
CA LEU A 320 7.31 13.42 -5.31
C LEU A 320 7.41 12.15 -4.47
N GLY A 321 7.61 11.02 -5.15
CA GLY A 321 7.71 9.71 -4.53
C GLY A 321 9.04 9.04 -4.83
N TYR A 322 9.64 8.45 -3.80
CA TYR A 322 10.79 7.56 -3.91
C TYR A 322 10.45 6.23 -3.25
N PHE A 323 10.74 5.14 -3.93
CA PHE A 323 10.54 3.77 -3.45
C PHE A 323 11.79 2.94 -3.79
N ASN A 324 12.28 2.19 -2.81
CA ASN A 324 13.35 1.23 -3.01
C ASN A 324 13.03 -0.06 -2.26
N GLN A 325 13.25 -1.20 -2.90
CA GLN A 325 13.03 -2.53 -2.35
C GLN A 325 14.14 -3.46 -2.79
N GLU A 326 14.87 -4.02 -1.84
CA GLU A 326 15.79 -5.12 -2.12
C GLU A 326 15.06 -6.46 -2.19
N GLY A 327 15.54 -7.34 -3.05
CA GLY A 327 14.98 -8.69 -3.17
C GLY A 327 15.39 -9.57 -2.00
N ILE A 328 14.51 -10.45 -1.58
CA ILE A 328 14.80 -11.50 -0.57
C ILE A 328 15.63 -12.67 -1.13
N VAL A 329 15.88 -12.69 -2.44
CA VAL A 329 16.78 -13.64 -3.10
C VAL A 329 17.76 -12.85 -3.93
N GLY A 330 19.06 -13.01 -3.68
CA GLY A 330 20.13 -12.32 -4.40
C GLY A 330 20.28 -10.83 -4.12
N GLY A 331 19.46 -10.24 -3.24
CA GLY A 331 19.54 -8.82 -2.88
C GLY A 331 20.86 -8.47 -2.18
N ASN A 332 21.34 -9.34 -1.29
CA ASN A 332 22.63 -9.21 -0.59
C ASN A 332 23.85 -9.19 -1.52
N TYR A 333 23.67 -9.55 -2.79
CA TYR A 333 24.68 -9.47 -3.85
C TYR A 333 24.40 -8.35 -4.86
N GLY A 334 23.39 -7.50 -4.61
CA GLY A 334 22.98 -6.44 -5.53
C GLY A 334 22.33 -6.94 -6.83
N ARG A 335 21.92 -8.23 -6.88
CA ARG A 335 21.34 -8.87 -8.07
C ARG A 335 19.82 -8.78 -8.13
N SER A 336 19.16 -8.32 -7.07
CA SER A 336 17.71 -8.17 -7.02
C SER A 336 17.36 -6.89 -6.27
N ASN A 337 16.95 -5.86 -6.99
CA ASN A 337 16.56 -4.57 -6.45
C ASN A 337 15.54 -3.89 -7.37
N TYR A 338 14.67 -3.09 -6.80
CA TYR A 338 13.76 -2.19 -7.51
C TYR A 338 13.78 -0.81 -6.91
N GLU A 339 14.04 0.19 -7.74
CA GLU A 339 14.02 1.60 -7.38
C GLU A 339 13.04 2.34 -8.29
N ARG A 340 12.22 3.22 -7.71
CA ARG A 340 11.30 4.08 -8.47
C ARG A 340 11.32 5.49 -7.93
N LEU A 341 11.55 6.45 -8.82
CA LEU A 341 11.35 7.88 -8.59
C LEU A 341 10.13 8.34 -9.41
N SER A 342 9.16 8.95 -8.76
CA SER A 342 7.94 9.45 -9.40
C SER A 342 7.71 10.91 -9.07
N VAL A 343 7.32 11.68 -10.08
CA VAL A 343 6.89 13.08 -9.94
C VAL A 343 5.54 13.23 -10.62
N ARG A 344 4.57 13.84 -9.95
CA ARG A 344 3.26 14.09 -10.52
C ARG A 344 2.78 15.51 -10.22
N SER A 345 2.13 16.08 -11.22
CA SER A 345 1.42 17.36 -11.11
C SER A 345 0.04 17.24 -11.74
N ASN A 346 -1.00 17.53 -10.97
CA ASN A 346 -2.37 17.57 -11.46
C ASN A 346 -2.99 18.90 -11.02
N SER A 347 -3.15 19.82 -11.97
CA SER A 347 -3.57 21.17 -11.72
C SER A 347 -4.70 21.59 -12.64
N THR A 348 -5.64 22.33 -12.12
CA THR A 348 -6.78 22.88 -12.88
C THR A 348 -6.84 24.38 -12.69
N TYR A 349 -7.00 25.10 -13.77
CA TYR A 349 -7.09 26.57 -13.77
C TYR A 349 -8.33 27.02 -14.53
N LYS A 350 -9.19 27.82 -13.88
CA LYS A 350 -10.32 28.50 -14.50
C LYS A 350 -9.84 29.81 -15.11
N VAL A 351 -9.77 29.86 -16.43
CA VAL A 351 -9.31 31.04 -17.17
C VAL A 351 -10.33 32.20 -16.99
N PHE A 352 -11.59 31.88 -17.16
CA PHE A 352 -12.70 32.77 -16.81
C PHE A 352 -13.97 31.97 -16.48
N GLU A 353 -14.86 32.60 -15.70
CA GLU A 353 -16.20 32.11 -15.39
C GLU A 353 -17.13 33.35 -15.33
N VAL A 354 -18.15 33.35 -16.17
CA VAL A 354 -19.14 34.44 -16.24
C VAL A 354 -20.52 33.84 -16.33
N GLU A 355 -21.35 34.10 -15.35
CA GLU A 355 -22.72 33.62 -15.31
C GLU A 355 -23.61 34.24 -16.42
N ASN A 356 -24.59 33.44 -16.88
CA ASN A 356 -25.66 33.89 -17.79
C ASN A 356 -25.24 34.34 -19.20
N ARG A 357 -24.15 33.84 -19.78
CA ARG A 357 -23.90 34.04 -21.20
C ARG A 357 -24.64 33.00 -22.04
N LYS A 358 -25.13 33.37 -23.21
CA LYS A 358 -25.79 32.45 -24.16
C LYS A 358 -24.81 31.42 -24.79
N PHE A 359 -23.53 31.73 -24.77
CA PHE A 359 -22.46 30.90 -25.34
C PHE A 359 -21.21 31.07 -24.47
N LEU A 360 -20.60 30.00 -24.05
CA LEU A 360 -19.35 29.93 -23.29
C LEU A 360 -19.36 30.67 -21.94
N ASN A 361 -19.83 30.00 -20.90
CA ASN A 361 -19.89 30.53 -19.54
C ASN A 361 -18.58 30.42 -18.78
N ALA A 362 -17.75 29.38 -19.06
CA ALA A 362 -16.49 29.19 -18.39
C ALA A 362 -15.47 28.49 -19.33
N VAL A 363 -14.20 28.77 -19.11
CA VAL A 363 -13.07 28.03 -19.68
C VAL A 363 -12.19 27.55 -18.55
N THR A 364 -12.03 26.25 -18.49
CA THR A 364 -11.16 25.59 -17.51
C THR A 364 -10.07 24.81 -18.26
N VAL A 365 -8.84 25.00 -17.85
CA VAL A 365 -7.66 24.27 -18.37
C VAL A 365 -7.15 23.34 -17.30
N GLY A 366 -7.12 22.03 -17.58
CA GLY A 366 -6.52 21.03 -16.73
C GLY A 366 -5.20 20.54 -17.30
N VAL A 367 -4.21 20.39 -16.45
CA VAL A 367 -2.89 19.83 -16.80
C VAL A 367 -2.58 18.70 -15.85
N ASN A 368 -2.38 17.51 -16.39
CA ASN A 368 -1.98 16.32 -15.65
C ASN A 368 -0.66 15.81 -16.24
N LEU A 369 0.42 15.94 -15.47
CA LEU A 369 1.76 15.53 -15.85
C LEU A 369 2.25 14.46 -14.88
N GLY A 370 2.82 13.40 -15.41
CA GLY A 370 3.48 12.35 -14.64
C GLY A 370 4.83 12.01 -15.27
N TYR A 371 5.84 11.88 -14.43
CA TYR A 371 7.15 11.36 -14.80
C TYR A 371 7.52 10.27 -13.81
N THR A 372 7.91 9.12 -14.33
CA THR A 372 8.41 8.01 -13.53
C THR A 372 9.70 7.50 -14.15
N ARG A 373 10.71 7.35 -13.32
CA ARG A 373 11.94 6.62 -13.64
C ARG A 373 12.01 5.45 -12.69
N ASP A 374 12.09 4.26 -13.24
CA ASP A 374 12.31 3.03 -12.49
C ASP A 374 13.59 2.33 -12.96
N HIS A 375 14.23 1.66 -12.04
CA HIS A 375 15.36 0.79 -12.27
C HIS A 375 15.12 -0.53 -11.56
N SER A 376 15.20 -1.62 -12.29
CA SER A 376 15.00 -2.95 -11.75
C SER A 376 16.18 -3.84 -12.13
N THR A 377 16.80 -4.42 -11.14
CA THR A 377 17.75 -5.51 -11.30
C THR A 377 17.06 -6.77 -10.79
N GLY A 378 17.08 -7.82 -11.55
CA GLY A 378 16.40 -9.07 -11.19
C GLY A 378 17.23 -10.27 -11.58
N ILE A 379 16.96 -11.37 -10.91
CA ILE A 379 17.51 -12.69 -11.23
C ILE A 379 16.52 -13.45 -12.09
N GLU A 380 17.00 -14.30 -12.97
CA GLU A 380 16.14 -15.15 -13.78
C GLU A 380 15.41 -16.17 -12.93
N THR A 381 14.11 -16.30 -13.11
CA THR A 381 13.27 -17.26 -12.40
C THR A 381 12.53 -18.14 -13.39
N ASN A 382 12.42 -19.42 -13.09
CA ASN A 382 11.70 -20.39 -13.92
C ASN A 382 12.25 -20.50 -15.36
N SER A 383 13.58 -20.36 -15.54
CA SER A 383 14.20 -20.59 -16.84
C SER A 383 14.30 -22.09 -17.13
N GLU A 384 14.46 -22.45 -18.40
CA GLU A 384 14.73 -23.82 -18.82
C GLU A 384 16.09 -24.35 -18.32
N TYR A 385 16.99 -23.45 -17.94
CA TYR A 385 18.32 -23.76 -17.40
C TYR A 385 18.34 -23.93 -15.87
N GLY A 386 17.19 -23.76 -15.20
CA GLY A 386 17.04 -23.89 -13.77
C GLY A 386 16.58 -22.61 -13.07
N SER A 387 16.58 -22.63 -11.77
CA SER A 387 16.30 -21.46 -10.93
C SER A 387 17.28 -21.42 -9.77
N ILE A 388 17.64 -20.22 -9.34
CA ILE A 388 18.56 -20.01 -8.22
C ILE A 388 18.11 -20.76 -6.97
N LEU A 389 16.83 -20.68 -6.60
CA LEU A 389 16.29 -21.42 -5.46
C LEU A 389 16.29 -22.94 -5.66
N GLY A 390 15.99 -23.39 -6.86
CA GLY A 390 16.08 -24.82 -7.22
C GLY A 390 17.51 -25.33 -7.11
N SER A 391 18.46 -24.58 -7.63
CA SER A 391 19.88 -24.89 -7.54
C SER A 391 20.38 -24.90 -6.09
N ALA A 392 19.99 -23.91 -5.28
CA ALA A 392 20.34 -23.83 -3.86
C ALA A 392 19.86 -25.05 -3.05
N ILE A 393 18.70 -25.63 -3.42
CA ILE A 393 18.18 -26.84 -2.77
C ILE A 393 18.92 -28.10 -3.24
N ALA A 394 19.32 -28.14 -4.51
CA ALA A 394 19.94 -29.32 -5.13
C ALA A 394 21.46 -29.36 -4.98
N PHE A 395 22.08 -28.25 -4.61
CA PHE A 395 23.52 -28.14 -4.57
C PHE A 395 24.13 -28.84 -3.38
N SER A 396 25.37 -29.39 -3.56
CA SER A 396 26.04 -30.19 -2.53
C SER A 396 26.43 -29.31 -1.33
N PRO A 397 26.10 -29.75 -0.10
CA PRO A 397 26.52 -29.06 1.11
C PRO A 397 28.02 -29.19 1.40
N LEU A 398 28.74 -30.01 0.61
CA LEU A 398 30.20 -30.22 0.74
C LEU A 398 31.04 -29.16 0.02
N VAL A 399 30.41 -28.28 -0.74
CA VAL A 399 31.11 -27.19 -1.42
C VAL A 399 31.17 -25.98 -0.48
N PRO A 400 32.37 -25.44 -0.21
CA PRO A 400 32.48 -24.24 0.62
C PRO A 400 31.93 -23.00 -0.12
N VAL A 401 31.42 -22.04 0.63
CA VAL A 401 30.88 -20.77 0.07
C VAL A 401 31.92 -19.99 -0.72
N TYR A 402 33.14 -19.96 -0.23
CA TYR A 402 34.26 -19.24 -0.87
C TYR A 402 35.28 -20.21 -1.41
N ALA A 403 35.73 -19.95 -2.63
CA ALA A 403 36.84 -20.66 -3.24
C ALA A 403 38.17 -20.40 -2.50
N SER A 404 39.09 -21.33 -2.56
CA SER A 404 40.44 -21.08 -2.15
C SER A 404 41.09 -19.97 -3.02
N GLU A 405 42.17 -19.36 -2.57
CA GLU A 405 42.86 -18.31 -3.34
C GLU A 405 43.25 -18.78 -4.76
N GLN A 406 43.70 -20.02 -4.89
CA GLN A 406 44.13 -20.58 -6.17
C GLN A 406 42.91 -20.81 -7.09
N GLU A 407 41.86 -21.41 -6.56
CA GLU A 407 40.59 -21.62 -7.30
C GLU A 407 39.93 -20.31 -7.64
N GLY A 408 39.90 -19.34 -6.71
CA GLY A 408 39.33 -18.00 -6.92
C GLY A 408 40.04 -17.24 -8.04
N ALA A 409 41.37 -17.36 -8.12
CA ALA A 409 42.14 -16.77 -9.22
C ALA A 409 41.81 -17.43 -10.57
N ALA A 410 41.63 -18.76 -10.59
CA ALA A 410 41.22 -19.47 -11.80
C ALA A 410 39.80 -19.09 -12.22
N ILE A 411 38.85 -18.99 -11.26
CA ILE A 411 37.46 -18.52 -11.50
C ILE A 411 37.46 -17.15 -12.12
N LEU A 412 38.20 -16.19 -11.56
CA LEU A 412 38.24 -14.81 -12.08
C LEU A 412 38.90 -14.72 -13.46
N ALA A 413 39.84 -15.62 -13.76
CA ALA A 413 40.45 -15.66 -15.09
C ALA A 413 39.47 -16.14 -16.17
N GLU A 414 38.59 -17.07 -15.85
CA GLU A 414 37.56 -17.58 -16.76
C GLU A 414 36.27 -16.75 -16.73
N HIS A 415 35.90 -16.25 -15.55
CA HIS A 415 34.69 -15.46 -15.30
C HIS A 415 35.05 -14.11 -14.63
N PRO A 416 35.44 -13.08 -15.40
CA PRO A 416 35.87 -11.78 -14.84
C PRO A 416 34.81 -11.05 -14.01
N ASN A 417 33.53 -11.40 -14.17
CA ASN A 417 32.40 -10.83 -13.44
C ASN A 417 31.94 -11.69 -12.25
N ALA A 418 32.71 -12.72 -11.88
CA ALA A 418 32.40 -13.55 -10.72
C ALA A 418 32.27 -12.69 -9.44
N ILE A 419 31.38 -13.05 -8.55
CA ILE A 419 31.14 -12.29 -7.33
C ILE A 419 32.33 -12.40 -6.39
N VAL A 420 32.84 -11.24 -5.99
CA VAL A 420 33.83 -11.11 -4.94
C VAL A 420 33.19 -10.41 -3.74
N LYS A 421 33.12 -11.10 -2.61
CA LYS A 421 32.60 -10.56 -1.35
C LYS A 421 33.71 -10.60 -0.30
N ASP A 422 33.96 -9.48 0.35
CA ASP A 422 35.02 -9.34 1.36
C ASP A 422 36.41 -9.80 0.89
N GLY A 423 36.71 -9.57 -0.40
CA GLY A 423 37.98 -9.96 -1.02
C GLY A 423 38.09 -11.45 -1.35
N LYS A 424 37.04 -12.24 -1.15
CA LYS A 424 37.00 -13.67 -1.47
C LYS A 424 36.05 -13.92 -2.63
N VAL A 425 36.48 -14.78 -3.54
CA VAL A 425 35.66 -15.21 -4.69
C VAL A 425 34.68 -16.27 -4.22
N LEU A 426 33.41 -16.14 -4.60
CA LEU A 426 32.42 -17.19 -4.35
C LEU A 426 32.79 -18.43 -5.15
N SER A 427 32.62 -19.62 -4.54
CA SER A 427 32.74 -20.89 -5.25
C SER A 427 31.72 -20.95 -6.38
N LEU A 428 32.16 -21.29 -7.58
CA LEU A 428 31.25 -21.45 -8.72
C LEU A 428 30.46 -22.74 -8.54
N PRO A 429 29.13 -22.66 -8.43
CA PRO A 429 28.28 -23.83 -8.52
C PRO A 429 28.18 -24.27 -9.98
N PRO A 430 27.96 -25.59 -10.24
CA PRO A 430 27.61 -26.05 -11.57
C PRO A 430 26.28 -25.38 -12.01
N SER A 431 26.17 -25.13 -13.29
CA SER A 431 25.04 -24.49 -14.02
C SER A 431 23.75 -24.23 -13.23
N GLY A 432 23.32 -22.99 -13.11
CA GLY A 432 22.11 -22.56 -12.41
C GLY A 432 22.34 -21.44 -11.38
N PHE A 433 23.55 -21.32 -10.86
CA PHE A 433 23.99 -20.17 -10.06
C PHE A 433 24.78 -19.13 -10.88
N GLN A 434 25.00 -19.39 -12.16
CA GLN A 434 25.77 -18.49 -13.03
C GLN A 434 25.23 -17.07 -13.09
N GLU A 435 23.97 -16.88 -12.74
CA GLU A 435 23.37 -15.54 -12.65
C GLU A 435 23.67 -14.83 -11.33
N LEU A 436 24.08 -15.54 -10.29
CA LEU A 436 24.60 -14.93 -9.07
C LEU A 436 26.10 -14.63 -9.18
N THR A 437 26.76 -15.25 -10.11
CA THR A 437 28.17 -15.02 -10.41
C THR A 437 28.33 -14.30 -11.74
#